data_dd639bed173615c60cb9b45408b0e1eb
#
_entry.id   dd639bed173615c60cb9b45408b0e1eb
#
_cell.length_a   1.000
_cell.length_b   1.000
_cell.length_c   1.000
_cell.angle_alpha   90.00
_cell.angle_beta   90.00
_cell.angle_gamma   90.00
#
_symmetry.space_group_name_H-M   'P 1'
#
loop_
_entity.id
_entity.type
_entity.pdbx_description
1 polymer ?
#
loop_
_entity_poly.entity_id
_entity_poly.type
_entity_poly.pdbx_seq_one_letter_code
_entity_poly.pdbx_strand_id
1 'polypeptide(L)' 'MSITEVNLLEVQGMQATAMISQLNEIFPPTNPTPDDTMEKIMYRSGQRDVVEWVIKYMEEV' A
#
# COMPACT_ATOMS: atom_id res chain seq x y z
N MET A 1 11.74 -18.96 22.75
CA MET A 1 10.70 -18.00 22.37
C MET A 1 9.35 -18.45 22.91
N SER A 2 8.58 -17.56 23.49
CA SER A 2 7.26 -17.90 24.01
C SER A 2 6.22 -17.97 22.87
N ILE A 3 5.14 -18.69 23.11
CA ILE A 3 4.03 -18.78 22.16
C ILE A 3 3.42 -17.39 21.91
N THR A 4 3.40 -16.55 22.94
CA THR A 4 2.87 -15.18 22.85
C THR A 4 3.66 -14.35 21.83
N GLU A 5 4.98 -14.49 21.81
CA GLU A 5 5.82 -13.76 20.85
C GLU A 5 5.55 -14.19 19.41
N VAL A 6 5.36 -15.50 19.18
CA VAL A 6 5.03 -16.04 17.87
C VAL A 6 3.69 -15.48 17.38
N ASN A 7 2.69 -15.47 18.26
CA ASN A 7 1.37 -14.94 17.92
C ASN A 7 1.42 -13.44 17.61
N LEU A 8 2.24 -12.69 18.34
CA LEU A 8 2.39 -11.26 18.11
C LEU A 8 2.97 -10.99 16.71
N LEU A 9 3.99 -11.76 16.30
CA LEU A 9 4.59 -11.61 14.98
C LEU A 9 3.59 -11.93 13.87
N GLU A 10 2.77 -12.97 14.05
CA GLU A 10 1.74 -13.32 13.09
C GLU A 10 0.70 -12.20 12.97
N VAL A 11 0.26 -11.64 14.08
CA VAL A 11 -0.72 -10.55 14.09
C VAL A 11 -0.14 -9.32 13.39
N GLN A 12 1.11 -8.97 13.65
CA GLN A 12 1.76 -7.84 12.99
C GLN A 12 1.86 -8.06 11.47
N GLY A 13 2.20 -9.26 11.04
CA GLY A 13 2.24 -9.60 9.63
C GLY A 13 0.88 -9.48 8.97
N MET A 14 -0.18 -9.94 9.65
CA MET A 14 -1.55 -9.84 9.14
C MET A 14 -1.99 -8.37 9.04
N GLN A 15 -1.63 -7.54 10.02
CA GLN A 15 -1.95 -6.13 9.99
C GLN A 15 -1.25 -5.40 8.84
N ALA A 16 0.00 -5.74 8.57
CA ALA A 16 0.75 -5.16 7.46
C ALA A 16 0.10 -5.55 6.13
N THR A 17 -0.30 -6.80 5.96
CA THR A 17 -0.99 -7.27 4.76
C THR A 17 -2.33 -6.56 4.58
N ALA A 18 -3.10 -6.40 5.65
CA ALA A 18 -4.38 -5.69 5.61
C ALA A 18 -4.18 -4.23 5.23
N MET A 19 -3.14 -3.58 5.76
CA MET A 19 -2.84 -2.20 5.43
C MET A 19 -2.51 -2.03 3.95
N ILE A 20 -1.69 -2.93 3.40
CA ILE A 20 -1.34 -2.89 1.97
C ILE A 20 -2.59 -3.08 1.12
N SER A 21 -3.47 -4.01 1.49
CA SER A 21 -4.72 -4.22 0.77
C SER A 21 -5.58 -2.96 0.77
N GLN A 22 -5.68 -2.27 1.90
CA GLN A 22 -6.43 -1.02 1.99
C GLN A 22 -5.80 0.08 1.17
N LEU A 23 -4.47 0.20 1.19
CA LEU A 23 -3.76 1.18 0.38
C LEU A 23 -4.02 0.96 -1.11
N ASN A 24 -4.02 -0.28 -1.57
CA ASN A 24 -4.33 -0.61 -2.95
C ASN A 24 -5.76 -0.26 -3.32
N GLU A 25 -6.69 -0.39 -2.37
CA GLU A 25 -8.09 -0.09 -2.58
C GLU A 25 -8.36 1.42 -2.60
N ILE A 26 -7.73 2.16 -1.67
CA ILE A 26 -7.93 3.61 -1.55
C ILE A 26 -7.13 4.38 -2.61
N PHE A 27 -5.92 3.91 -2.91
CA PHE A 27 -5.02 4.54 -3.87
C PHE A 27 -4.67 3.57 -4.99
N PRO A 28 -5.64 3.23 -5.86
CA PRO A 28 -5.40 2.28 -6.95
C PRO A 28 -4.44 2.85 -7.98
N PRO A 29 -3.89 1.99 -8.86
CA PRO A 29 -3.06 2.48 -9.98
C PRO A 29 -3.78 3.55 -10.77
N THR A 30 -3.04 4.59 -11.16
CA THR A 30 -3.60 5.71 -11.90
C THR A 30 -3.99 5.26 -13.31
N ASN A 31 -5.24 5.56 -13.69
CA ASN A 31 -5.75 5.26 -15.02
C ASN A 31 -6.40 6.54 -15.55
N PRO A 32 -5.61 7.45 -16.14
CA PRO A 32 -6.12 8.73 -16.59
C PRO A 32 -7.21 8.60 -17.65
N THR A 33 -8.20 9.47 -17.55
CA THR A 33 -9.25 9.60 -18.57
C THR A 33 -9.10 10.97 -19.27
N PRO A 34 -9.70 11.16 -20.45
CA PRO A 34 -9.62 12.46 -21.15
C PRO A 34 -10.17 13.62 -20.34
N ASP A 35 -11.05 13.36 -19.37
CA ASP A 35 -11.66 14.39 -18.54
C ASP A 35 -10.79 14.78 -17.32
N ASP A 36 -9.72 14.04 -17.03
CA ASP A 36 -8.85 14.32 -15.92
C ASP A 36 -7.89 15.46 -16.26
N THR A 37 -7.69 16.39 -15.30
CA THR A 37 -6.68 17.43 -15.43
C THR A 37 -5.30 16.86 -15.16
N MET A 38 -4.26 17.52 -15.70
CA MET A 38 -2.88 17.11 -15.44
C MET A 38 -2.57 17.15 -13.94
N GLU A 39 -3.05 18.18 -13.25
CA GLU A 39 -2.84 18.33 -11.81
C GLU A 39 -3.42 17.14 -11.03
N LYS A 40 -4.62 16.72 -11.40
CA LYS A 40 -5.29 15.59 -10.77
C LYS A 40 -4.56 14.28 -11.04
N ILE A 41 -4.09 14.10 -12.27
CA ILE A 41 -3.31 12.93 -12.66
C ILE A 41 -2.01 12.87 -11.84
N MET A 42 -1.30 13.98 -11.75
CA MET A 42 -0.05 14.05 -11.00
C MET A 42 -0.25 13.81 -9.51
N TYR A 43 -1.32 14.36 -8.95
CA TYR A 43 -1.67 14.16 -7.55
C TYR A 43 -1.90 12.68 -7.24
N ARG A 44 -2.71 12.02 -8.06
CA ARG A 44 -3.03 10.60 -7.89
C ARG A 44 -1.80 9.72 -8.13
N SER A 45 -0.99 10.06 -9.13
CA SER A 45 0.24 9.33 -9.42
C SER A 45 1.22 9.41 -8.26
N GLY A 46 1.34 10.59 -7.64
CA GLY A 46 2.19 10.76 -6.47
C GLY A 46 1.73 9.89 -5.30
N GLN A 47 0.42 9.84 -5.05
CA GLN A 47 -0.14 8.98 -4.01
C GLN A 47 0.14 7.51 -4.31
N ARG A 48 -0.04 7.09 -5.55
CA ARG A 48 0.20 5.71 -5.95
C ARG A 48 1.69 5.35 -5.86
N ASP A 49 2.58 6.28 -6.17
CA ASP A 49 4.02 6.08 -6.05
C ASP A 49 4.42 5.72 -4.62
N VAL A 50 3.82 6.38 -3.63
CA VAL A 50 4.06 6.07 -2.22
C VAL A 50 3.60 4.64 -1.91
N VAL A 51 2.43 4.25 -2.39
CA VAL A 51 1.91 2.89 -2.19
C VAL A 51 2.84 1.86 -2.81
N GLU A 52 3.31 2.11 -4.04
CA GLU A 52 4.24 1.21 -4.72
C GLU A 52 5.55 1.07 -3.93
N TRP A 53 6.04 2.17 -3.37
CA TRP A 53 7.23 2.14 -2.53
C TRP A 53 7.02 1.26 -1.30
N VAL A 54 5.88 1.40 -0.63
CA VAL A 54 5.56 0.59 0.56
C VAL A 54 5.50 -0.89 0.20
N ILE A 55 4.82 -1.23 -0.90
CA ILE A 55 4.69 -2.61 -1.36
C ILE A 55 6.08 -3.20 -1.63
N LYS A 56 6.90 -2.46 -2.35
CA LYS A 56 8.26 -2.91 -2.68
C LYS A 56 9.11 -3.10 -1.43
N TYR A 57 9.01 -2.17 -0.49
CA TYR A 57 9.74 -2.27 0.78
C TYR A 57 9.36 -3.54 1.53
N MET A 58 8.07 -3.83 1.60
CA MET A 58 7.59 -5.01 2.31
C MET A 58 8.00 -6.31 1.63
N GLU A 59 8.10 -6.32 0.30
CA GLU A 59 8.54 -7.50 -0.44
C GLU A 59 10.04 -7.78 -0.25
N GLU A 60 10.83 -6.75 -0.04
CA GLU A 60 12.27 -6.88 0.15
C GLU A 60 12.65 -7.25 1.59
N VAL A 61 11.74 -7.10 2.53
CA VAL A 61 11.94 -7.44 3.93
C VAL A 61 11.38 -8.81 4.25
#